data_80f4281223785c3a469061ebdba23b8f
#
_entry.id   80f4281223785c3a469061ebdba23b8f
#
_cell.length_a   1.000
_cell.length_b   1.000
_cell.length_c   1.000
_cell.angle_alpha   90.00
_cell.angle_beta   90.00
_cell.angle_gamma   90.00
#
_symmetry.space_group_name_H-M   'P 1'
#
loop_
_entity.id
_entity.type
_entity.pdbx_description
1 polymer ?
#
loop_
_entity_poly.entity_id
_entity_poly.type
_entity_poly.pdbx_seq_one_letter_code
_entity_poly.pdbx_strand_id
1 'polypeptide(L)'
;MGQGHVGGMKKNLRLTVMGLLVASAVLSGCSPFRLFGLRDFSEISRQNNTKIMTLQPGMTPEQVVEHIGPSSNSRVPNPVRSEVYPAGDDTFRAFFFYTGTGYVYSIVDSDLMPVVFKNERLDGWGWSYWKSTVTQYNIRIGNE
;
A
#
# COMPACT_ATOMS: atom_id res chain seq x y z
N MET A 1 -77.83 11.07 -17.03
CA MET A 1 -77.40 9.67 -16.88
C MET A 1 -76.09 9.52 -17.62
N GLY A 2 -75.00 9.25 -16.94
CA GLY A 2 -73.69 9.06 -17.53
C GLY A 2 -72.63 9.04 -16.43
N GLN A 3 -72.37 7.87 -15.85
CA GLN A 3 -71.33 7.70 -14.83
C GLN A 3 -69.97 7.69 -15.49
N GLY A 4 -69.09 8.64 -15.12
CA GLY A 4 -67.72 8.71 -15.54
C GLY A 4 -66.84 7.72 -14.78
N HIS A 5 -66.09 6.96 -15.53
CA HIS A 5 -65.14 5.95 -15.06
C HIS A 5 -63.86 6.62 -14.58
N VAL A 6 -63.66 6.74 -13.27
CA VAL A 6 -62.44 7.24 -12.65
C VAL A 6 -61.77 6.06 -11.91
N GLY A 7 -61.03 5.24 -12.61
CA GLY A 7 -60.43 4.02 -12.03
C GLY A 7 -59.04 3.60 -12.50
N GLY A 8 -58.44 4.30 -13.48
CA GLY A 8 -57.22 3.82 -14.13
C GLY A 8 -55.87 4.40 -13.67
N MET A 9 -55.88 5.52 -12.99
CA MET A 9 -54.65 6.32 -12.78
C MET A 9 -53.83 6.02 -11.52
N LYS A 10 -54.39 5.30 -10.55
CA LYS A 10 -53.71 5.04 -9.26
C LYS A 10 -52.81 3.77 -9.32
N LYS A 11 -53.03 2.85 -10.22
CA LYS A 11 -52.22 1.61 -10.33
C LYS A 11 -50.86 1.83 -10.97
N ASN A 12 -50.78 2.72 -11.97
CA ASN A 12 -49.56 2.99 -12.73
C ASN A 12 -48.55 3.82 -11.95
N LEU A 13 -49.03 4.70 -11.04
CA LEU A 13 -48.16 5.52 -10.20
C LEU A 13 -47.41 4.69 -9.13
N ARG A 14 -48.03 3.64 -8.60
CA ARG A 14 -47.40 2.77 -7.61
C ARG A 14 -46.29 1.87 -8.24
N LEU A 15 -46.48 1.42 -9.46
CA LEU A 15 -45.47 0.62 -10.18
C LEU A 15 -44.28 1.49 -10.58
N THR A 16 -44.47 2.73 -10.99
CA THR A 16 -43.41 3.64 -11.39
C THR A 16 -42.53 4.06 -10.19
N VAL A 17 -43.15 4.29 -9.02
CA VAL A 17 -42.39 4.62 -7.78
C VAL A 17 -41.62 3.41 -7.25
N MET A 18 -42.17 2.20 -7.38
CA MET A 18 -41.48 0.99 -6.96
C MET A 18 -40.32 0.61 -7.89
N GLY A 19 -40.42 0.91 -9.19
CA GLY A 19 -39.34 0.75 -10.16
C GLY A 19 -38.17 1.72 -9.93
N LEU A 20 -38.44 2.96 -9.53
CA LEU A 20 -37.39 3.96 -9.22
C LEU A 20 -36.63 3.65 -7.94
N LEU A 21 -37.29 3.06 -6.93
CA LEU A 21 -36.67 2.70 -5.64
C LEU A 21 -35.73 1.50 -5.76
N VAL A 22 -36.00 0.58 -6.72
CA VAL A 22 -35.12 -0.58 -6.95
C VAL A 22 -33.89 -0.18 -7.77
N ALA A 23 -34.01 0.79 -8.69
CA ALA A 23 -32.88 1.29 -9.49
C ALA A 23 -31.84 2.06 -8.67
N SER A 24 -32.25 2.73 -7.58
CA SER A 24 -31.32 3.49 -6.73
C SER A 24 -30.52 2.62 -5.73
N ALA A 25 -30.91 1.37 -5.49
CA ALA A 25 -30.20 0.46 -4.57
C ALA A 25 -29.00 -0.26 -5.22
N VAL A 26 -28.84 -0.21 -6.54
CA VAL A 26 -27.76 -0.91 -7.28
C VAL A 26 -26.52 -0.05 -7.45
N LEU A 27 -26.56 1.26 -7.14
CA LEU A 27 -25.43 2.20 -7.27
C LEU A 27 -24.59 2.34 -6.00
N SER A 28 -24.96 1.63 -4.91
CA SER A 28 -24.24 1.71 -3.65
C SER A 28 -23.32 0.51 -3.49
N GLY A 29 -22.08 0.61 -3.94
CA GLY A 29 -20.99 -0.09 -3.29
C GLY A 29 -20.35 -1.30 -3.94
N CYS A 30 -20.33 -1.46 -5.25
CA CYS A 30 -19.33 -2.34 -5.86
C CYS A 30 -18.25 -1.48 -6.53
N SER A 31 -17.13 -1.27 -5.84
CA SER A 31 -15.93 -0.77 -6.48
C SER A 31 -15.52 -1.78 -7.56
N PRO A 32 -15.52 -1.43 -8.86
CA PRO A 32 -15.20 -2.37 -9.94
C PRO A 32 -13.78 -2.93 -9.82
N PHE A 33 -12.92 -2.29 -9.05
CA PHE A 33 -11.53 -2.69 -8.80
C PHE A 33 -11.39 -3.99 -8.00
N ARG A 34 -12.38 -4.39 -7.18
CA ARG A 34 -12.35 -5.68 -6.47
C ARG A 34 -12.53 -6.90 -7.38
N LEU A 35 -13.16 -6.72 -8.53
CA LEU A 35 -13.41 -7.80 -9.50
C LEU A 35 -12.15 -8.23 -10.27
N PHE A 36 -11.10 -7.39 -10.33
CA PHE A 36 -9.88 -7.65 -11.09
C PHE A 36 -8.71 -8.15 -10.23
N GLY A 37 -8.91 -8.48 -8.95
CA GLY A 37 -7.86 -8.97 -8.06
C GLY A 37 -6.81 -7.91 -7.68
N LEU A 38 -6.98 -6.66 -8.11
CA LEU A 38 -6.12 -5.54 -7.71
C LEU A 38 -6.27 -5.28 -6.21
N ARG A 39 -5.14 -5.07 -5.55
CA ARG A 39 -5.07 -4.73 -4.12
C ARG A 39 -4.69 -3.27 -3.98
N ASP A 40 -5.42 -2.55 -3.14
CA ASP A 40 -5.10 -1.17 -2.81
C ASP A 40 -4.17 -1.13 -1.59
N PHE A 41 -2.97 -0.63 -1.80
CA PHE A 41 -1.95 -0.42 -0.78
C PHE A 41 -1.56 1.06 -0.64
N SER A 42 -2.38 1.97 -1.17
CA SER A 42 -2.10 3.41 -1.19
C SER A 42 -1.86 3.97 0.21
N GLU A 43 -2.61 3.53 1.21
CA GLU A 43 -2.49 4.03 2.57
C GLU A 43 -1.15 3.64 3.21
N ILE A 44 -0.72 2.37 3.09
CA ILE A 44 0.60 1.96 3.62
C ILE A 44 1.74 2.63 2.85
N SER A 45 1.62 2.79 1.52
CA SER A 45 2.59 3.50 0.71
C SER A 45 2.74 4.96 1.19
N ARG A 46 1.63 5.66 1.37
CA ARG A 46 1.61 7.03 1.88
C ARG A 46 2.23 7.13 3.27
N GLN A 47 1.85 6.23 4.19
CA GLN A 47 2.41 6.15 5.55
C GLN A 47 3.93 6.00 5.49
N ASN A 48 4.42 4.99 4.78
CA ASN A 48 5.85 4.69 4.71
C ASN A 48 6.64 5.82 4.07
N ASN A 49 6.19 6.36 2.92
CA ASN A 49 6.84 7.49 2.27
C ASN A 49 6.98 8.69 3.21
N THR A 50 5.90 9.07 3.89
CA THR A 50 5.92 10.21 4.83
C THR A 50 6.88 9.98 5.98
N LYS A 51 6.88 8.79 6.57
CA LYS A 51 7.70 8.45 7.74
C LYS A 51 9.17 8.27 7.39
N ILE A 52 9.50 7.62 6.28
CA ILE A 52 10.89 7.43 5.83
C ILE A 52 11.58 8.77 5.59
N MET A 53 10.87 9.76 5.03
CA MET A 53 11.45 11.10 4.80
C MET A 53 11.78 11.89 6.06
N THR A 54 11.33 11.43 7.22
CA THR A 54 11.59 12.05 8.54
C THR A 54 12.57 11.24 9.41
N LEU A 55 13.16 10.18 8.89
CA LEU A 55 14.17 9.40 9.57
C LEU A 55 15.42 10.24 9.85
N GLN A 56 16.13 9.89 10.92
CA GLN A 56 17.36 10.56 11.30
C GLN A 56 18.54 9.58 11.22
N PRO A 57 19.68 9.96 10.61
CA PRO A 57 20.89 9.14 10.63
C PRO A 57 21.27 8.71 12.04
N GLY A 58 21.79 7.49 12.19
CA GLY A 58 22.19 6.94 13.47
C GLY A 58 21.10 6.28 14.31
N MET A 59 19.83 6.34 13.90
CA MET A 59 18.74 5.55 14.53
C MET A 59 19.05 4.06 14.48
N THR A 60 18.64 3.31 15.53
CA THR A 60 18.72 1.84 15.49
C THR A 60 17.60 1.23 14.65
N PRO A 61 17.71 -0.03 14.20
CA PRO A 61 16.63 -0.73 13.49
C PRO A 61 15.30 -0.68 14.24
N GLU A 62 15.32 -0.87 15.56
CA GLU A 62 14.12 -0.84 16.41
C GLU A 62 13.49 0.57 16.43
N GLN A 63 14.31 1.61 16.54
CA GLN A 63 13.84 3.01 16.49
C GLN A 63 13.21 3.34 15.13
N VAL A 64 13.77 2.83 14.04
CA VAL A 64 13.20 3.02 12.69
C VAL A 64 11.86 2.31 12.57
N VAL A 65 11.76 1.05 13.01
CA VAL A 65 10.49 0.29 12.97
C VAL A 65 9.42 0.97 13.83
N GLU A 66 9.77 1.43 15.01
CA GLU A 66 8.86 2.18 15.89
C GLU A 66 8.41 3.51 15.26
N HIS A 67 9.34 4.25 14.65
CA HIS A 67 9.06 5.52 13.99
C HIS A 67 8.12 5.37 12.80
N ILE A 68 8.37 4.38 11.93
CA ILE A 68 7.53 4.10 10.77
C ILE A 68 6.17 3.54 11.23
N GLY A 69 6.17 2.72 12.27
CA GLY A 69 5.00 2.13 12.89
C GLY A 69 4.49 0.89 12.16
N PRO A 70 3.44 0.26 12.72
CA PRO A 70 2.86 -0.93 12.14
C PRO A 70 2.22 -0.63 10.77
N SER A 71 2.14 -1.67 9.95
CA SER A 71 1.44 -1.57 8.67
C SER A 71 -0.05 -1.27 8.88
N SER A 72 -0.58 -0.32 8.12
CA SER A 72 -2.01 -0.07 8.02
C SER A 72 -2.77 -1.17 7.26
N ASN A 73 -2.04 -2.14 6.67
CA ASN A 73 -2.60 -3.25 5.91
C ASN A 73 -2.01 -4.58 6.40
N SER A 74 -2.85 -5.46 6.94
CA SER A 74 -2.42 -6.76 7.49
C SER A 74 -1.79 -7.73 6.48
N ARG A 75 -1.92 -7.46 5.17
CA ARG A 75 -1.35 -8.29 4.10
C ARG A 75 0.06 -7.87 3.69
N VAL A 76 0.50 -6.70 4.13
CA VAL A 76 1.81 -6.14 3.81
C VAL A 76 2.52 -5.86 5.13
N PRO A 77 3.46 -6.70 5.55
CA PRO A 77 4.22 -6.43 6.77
C PRO A 77 5.06 -5.17 6.66
N ASN A 78 5.48 -4.61 7.77
CA ASN A 78 6.25 -3.38 7.82
C ASN A 78 7.44 -3.53 8.79
N PRO A 79 8.66 -3.79 8.28
CA PRO A 79 9.06 -3.87 6.86
C PRO A 79 8.53 -5.11 6.13
N VAL A 80 8.46 -5.05 4.79
CA VAL A 80 8.10 -6.19 3.92
C VAL A 80 9.17 -7.27 3.99
N ARG A 81 10.45 -6.86 4.00
CA ARG A 81 11.61 -7.74 3.95
C ARG A 81 12.76 -7.13 4.75
N SER A 82 13.60 -7.98 5.33
CA SER A 82 14.84 -7.60 6.01
C SER A 82 15.97 -8.51 5.53
N GLU A 83 17.10 -7.94 5.19
CA GLU A 83 18.28 -8.65 4.70
C GLU A 83 19.53 -8.15 5.39
N VAL A 84 20.51 -9.03 5.59
CA VAL A 84 21.79 -8.73 6.27
C VAL A 84 22.94 -9.15 5.37
N TYR A 85 23.93 -8.26 5.22
CA TYR A 85 25.06 -8.43 4.32
C TYR A 85 26.38 -8.13 5.06
N PRO A 86 27.24 -9.13 5.27
CA PRO A 86 28.60 -8.89 5.75
C PRO A 86 29.45 -8.29 4.63
N ALA A 87 30.28 -7.29 4.98
CA ALA A 87 31.19 -6.63 4.04
C ALA A 87 32.49 -6.22 4.76
N GLY A 88 33.47 -7.13 4.76
CA GLY A 88 34.70 -6.97 5.54
C GLY A 88 34.41 -6.94 7.04
N ASP A 89 34.85 -5.89 7.71
CA ASP A 89 34.60 -5.68 9.14
C ASP A 89 33.23 -5.04 9.44
N ASP A 90 32.53 -4.61 8.41
CA ASP A 90 31.22 -3.98 8.53
C ASP A 90 30.08 -4.99 8.27
N THR A 91 28.94 -4.72 8.88
CA THR A 91 27.70 -5.44 8.61
C THR A 91 26.63 -4.42 8.15
N PHE A 92 26.05 -4.70 7.00
CA PHE A 92 24.93 -3.94 6.48
C PHE A 92 23.63 -4.69 6.66
N ARG A 93 22.60 -3.99 7.11
CA ARG A 93 21.22 -4.48 7.16
C ARG A 93 20.36 -3.58 6.28
N ALA A 94 19.49 -4.15 5.48
CA ALA A 94 18.52 -3.40 4.69
C ALA A 94 17.11 -3.82 5.06
N PHE A 95 16.27 -2.85 5.43
CA PHE A 95 14.82 -3.02 5.56
C PHE A 95 14.16 -2.48 4.31
N PHE A 96 13.23 -3.24 3.75
CA PHE A 96 12.50 -2.87 2.56
C PHE A 96 11.05 -2.56 2.91
N PHE A 97 10.66 -1.31 2.77
CA PHE A 97 9.31 -0.82 3.06
C PHE A 97 8.52 -0.59 1.78
N TYR A 98 7.25 -0.97 1.76
CA TYR A 98 6.40 -0.72 0.61
C TYR A 98 6.14 0.79 0.42
N THR A 99 6.48 1.30 -0.75
CA THR A 99 6.31 2.71 -1.14
C THR A 99 5.79 2.88 -2.56
N GLY A 100 5.38 1.77 -3.19
CA GLY A 100 4.90 1.73 -4.57
C GLY A 100 3.55 2.39 -4.79
N THR A 101 3.05 2.28 -6.01
CA THR A 101 1.70 2.75 -6.38
C THR A 101 0.62 1.95 -5.68
N GLY A 102 -0.53 2.56 -5.37
CA GLY A 102 -1.55 1.98 -4.50
C GLY A 102 -2.19 0.67 -4.99
N TYR A 103 -2.26 0.43 -6.31
CA TYR A 103 -2.96 -0.73 -6.88
C TYR A 103 -1.99 -1.66 -7.60
N VAL A 104 -1.74 -2.83 -7.03
CA VAL A 104 -0.83 -3.84 -7.58
C VAL A 104 -1.40 -5.25 -7.49
N TYR A 105 -0.99 -6.12 -8.40
CA TYR A 105 -1.27 -7.56 -8.32
C TYR A 105 -0.35 -8.29 -7.35
N SER A 106 0.93 -7.91 -7.36
CA SER A 106 1.98 -8.42 -6.48
C SER A 106 2.98 -7.30 -6.17
N ILE A 107 3.64 -7.37 -5.02
CA ILE A 107 4.71 -6.48 -4.64
C ILE A 107 6.00 -6.98 -5.32
N VAL A 108 6.69 -6.09 -6.01
CA VAL A 108 8.00 -6.31 -6.63
C VAL A 108 9.02 -5.34 -6.05
N ASP A 109 10.31 -5.58 -6.29
CA ASP A 109 11.38 -4.76 -5.71
C ASP A 109 11.28 -3.27 -6.02
N SER A 110 10.80 -2.91 -7.22
CA SER A 110 10.57 -1.50 -7.58
C SER A 110 9.49 -0.80 -6.75
N ASP A 111 8.64 -1.56 -6.05
CA ASP A 111 7.61 -1.05 -5.14
C ASP A 111 8.15 -0.80 -3.73
N LEU A 112 9.40 -1.18 -3.47
CA LEU A 112 10.01 -1.12 -2.15
C LEU A 112 11.04 0.01 -2.07
N MET A 113 11.19 0.57 -0.88
CA MET A 113 12.27 1.50 -0.56
C MET A 113 13.20 0.86 0.46
N PRO A 114 14.49 0.68 0.14
CA PRO A 114 15.48 0.21 1.08
C PRO A 114 15.82 1.31 2.11
N VAL A 115 15.84 0.91 3.38
CA VAL A 115 16.36 1.68 4.51
C VAL A 115 17.57 0.92 5.04
N VAL A 116 18.74 1.50 4.98
CA VAL A 116 20.04 0.83 5.12
C VAL A 116 20.71 1.21 6.43
N PHE A 117 21.14 0.20 7.15
CA PHE A 117 21.90 0.33 8.38
C PHE A 117 23.31 -0.18 8.16
N LYS A 118 24.28 0.52 8.71
CA LYS A 118 25.67 0.08 8.83
C LYS A 118 25.97 -0.13 10.31
N ASN A 119 26.40 -1.34 10.68
CA ASN A 119 26.69 -1.71 12.08
C ASN A 119 25.55 -1.32 13.05
N GLU A 120 24.31 -1.68 12.66
CA GLU A 120 23.06 -1.41 13.40
C GLU A 120 22.77 0.08 13.63
N ARG A 121 23.27 0.95 12.77
CA ARG A 121 22.95 2.38 12.75
C ARG A 121 22.46 2.80 11.38
N LEU A 122 21.34 3.55 11.34
CA LEU A 122 20.78 4.08 10.10
C LEU A 122 21.82 4.93 9.39
N ASP A 123 22.15 4.54 8.17
CA ASP A 123 23.18 5.13 7.34
C ASP A 123 22.57 5.90 6.14
N GLY A 124 21.46 5.38 5.58
CA GLY A 124 20.73 6.05 4.51
C GLY A 124 19.53 5.26 4.02
N TRP A 125 18.85 5.77 2.99
CA TRP A 125 17.70 5.12 2.38
C TRP A 125 17.55 5.45 0.90
N GLY A 126 16.74 4.65 0.19
CA GLY A 126 16.48 4.76 -1.23
C GLY A 126 17.43 3.95 -2.11
N TRP A 127 16.96 3.62 -3.30
CA TRP A 127 17.68 2.75 -4.24
C TRP A 127 19.02 3.32 -4.72
N SER A 128 19.12 4.64 -4.90
CA SER A 128 20.38 5.28 -5.29
C SER A 128 21.43 5.11 -4.21
N TYR A 129 21.04 5.31 -2.95
CA TYR A 129 21.91 5.11 -1.80
C TYR A 129 22.34 3.63 -1.70
N TRP A 130 21.38 2.70 -1.75
CA TRP A 130 21.66 1.26 -1.67
C TRP A 130 22.61 0.78 -2.75
N LYS A 131 22.37 1.15 -4.01
CA LYS A 131 23.27 0.81 -5.13
C LYS A 131 24.69 1.35 -4.94
N SER A 132 24.85 2.57 -4.48
CA SER A 132 26.13 3.17 -4.15
C SER A 132 26.86 2.38 -3.05
N THR A 133 26.15 2.02 -1.97
CA THR A 133 26.66 1.24 -0.85
C THR A 133 27.13 -0.15 -1.31
N VAL A 134 26.30 -0.85 -2.08
CA VAL A 134 26.63 -2.16 -2.65
C VAL A 134 27.92 -2.11 -3.47
N THR A 135 28.07 -1.09 -4.29
CA THR A 135 29.26 -0.91 -5.14
C THR A 135 30.49 -0.57 -4.28
N GLN A 136 30.37 0.38 -3.37
CA GLN A 136 31.46 0.88 -2.54
C GLN A 136 32.06 -0.21 -1.63
N TYR A 137 31.19 -1.04 -1.04
CA TYR A 137 31.59 -2.08 -0.10
C TYR A 137 31.67 -3.48 -0.70
N ASN A 138 31.51 -3.59 -2.05
CA ASN A 138 31.51 -4.86 -2.77
C ASN A 138 30.58 -5.91 -2.14
N ILE A 139 29.37 -5.46 -1.75
CA ILE A 139 28.37 -6.31 -1.13
C ILE A 139 27.86 -7.32 -2.18
N ARG A 140 27.88 -8.60 -1.82
CA ARG A 140 27.32 -9.65 -2.67
C ARG A 140 25.83 -9.75 -2.38
N ILE A 141 25.00 -9.24 -3.29
CA ILE A 141 23.57 -9.49 -3.28
C ILE A 141 23.38 -10.84 -3.98
N GLY A 142 22.75 -11.81 -3.29
CA GLY A 142 22.43 -13.10 -3.91
C GLY A 142 21.58 -12.85 -5.16
N ASN A 143 22.03 -13.36 -6.30
CA ASN A 143 21.19 -13.39 -7.49
C ASN A 143 20.09 -14.43 -7.23
N GLU A 144 18.83 -13.97 -7.19
CA GLU A 144 17.68 -14.83 -7.36
C GLU A 144 17.62 -15.36 -8.79
#